data_7fe3050476050531ab442d9b4bb1f716
#
_entry.id   7fe3050476050531ab442d9b4bb1f716
#
_cell.length_a   1.000
_cell.length_b   1.000
_cell.length_c   1.000
_cell.angle_alpha   90.00
_cell.angle_beta   90.00
_cell.angle_gamma   90.00
#
_symmetry.space_group_name_H-M   'P 1'
#
loop_
_entity.id
_entity.type
_entity.pdbx_description
1 polymer ?
#
loop_
_entity_poly.entity_id
_entity_poly.type
_entity_poly.pdbx_seq_one_letter_code
_entity_poly.pdbx_strand_id
1 'polypeptide(L)'
;MGRREKPEYEQKLLNLARVTRVVKGGRRFRFRATLVIGNRKGKVGGGVAKGSDVSDAIQKAFNDAKKNLVTIQLAGSTISHDIAAKLGSARVILKPASEGRGIIAGGAVRSVVHLLGVKDIVSKSLGASNPLNVARVTVKALLKLKAPRKKLTNDQQPTTNDQSKEEVKV
;
A
#
# COMPACT_ATOMS: atom_id res chain seq x y z
N MET A 1 5.48 -12.23 -33.37
CA MET A 1 5.80 -12.25 -31.92
C MET A 1 4.74 -11.46 -31.17
N GLY A 2 3.82 -12.12 -30.48
CA GLY A 2 2.74 -11.48 -29.73
C GLY A 2 3.32 -10.69 -28.54
N ARG A 3 2.98 -9.42 -28.49
CA ARG A 3 3.29 -8.51 -27.37
C ARG A 3 2.63 -9.10 -26.12
N ARG A 4 3.39 -9.67 -25.18
CA ARG A 4 2.85 -10.13 -23.91
C ARG A 4 2.25 -8.92 -23.21
N GLU A 5 0.94 -8.89 -23.04
CA GLU A 5 0.25 -7.87 -22.27
C GLU A 5 0.86 -7.83 -20.87
N LYS A 6 1.25 -6.63 -20.43
CA LYS A 6 1.76 -6.46 -19.07
C LYS A 6 0.66 -6.86 -18.09
N PRO A 7 0.94 -7.70 -17.10
CA PRO A 7 -0.08 -8.07 -16.11
C PRO A 7 -0.61 -6.82 -15.43
N GLU A 8 -1.93 -6.73 -15.28
CA GLU A 8 -2.64 -5.60 -14.67
C GLU A 8 -2.15 -5.28 -13.24
N TYR A 9 -1.69 -6.31 -12.53
CA TYR A 9 -1.17 -6.22 -11.17
C TYR A 9 0.23 -6.80 -11.08
N GLU A 10 1.16 -6.03 -10.55
CA GLU A 10 2.46 -6.51 -10.14
C GLU A 10 2.32 -7.28 -8.83
N GLN A 11 3.13 -8.34 -8.67
CA GLN A 11 3.15 -9.15 -7.46
C GLN A 11 4.53 -9.16 -6.81
N LYS A 12 4.55 -9.19 -5.47
CA LYS A 12 5.78 -9.35 -4.69
C LYS A 12 5.57 -10.38 -3.59
N LEU A 13 6.41 -11.42 -3.62
CA LEU A 13 6.42 -12.44 -2.58
C LEU A 13 7.06 -11.86 -1.31
N LEU A 14 6.33 -11.95 -0.19
CA LEU A 14 6.81 -11.52 1.12
C LEU A 14 7.46 -12.66 1.90
N ASN A 15 6.84 -13.84 1.86
CA ASN A 15 7.34 -15.02 2.56
C ASN A 15 6.88 -16.30 1.86
N LEU A 16 7.79 -17.25 1.77
CA LEU A 16 7.52 -18.62 1.35
C LEU A 16 8.03 -19.57 2.43
N ALA A 17 7.14 -20.42 2.95
CA ALA A 17 7.48 -21.36 4.00
C ALA A 17 6.98 -22.77 3.65
N ARG A 18 7.82 -23.78 3.87
CA ARG A 18 7.43 -25.18 3.83
C ARG A 18 6.73 -25.51 5.15
N VAL A 19 5.47 -25.90 5.11
CA VAL A 19 4.66 -26.27 6.29
C VAL A 19 4.38 -27.74 6.29
N THR A 20 4.35 -28.36 7.47
CA THR A 20 4.15 -29.78 7.65
C THR A 20 2.83 -30.07 8.38
N ARG A 21 2.17 -31.15 7.99
CA ARG A 21 1.13 -31.78 8.77
C ARG A 21 1.61 -33.18 9.18
N VAL A 22 1.67 -33.43 10.46
CA VAL A 22 2.02 -34.74 11.02
C VAL A 22 0.80 -35.66 10.92
N VAL A 23 0.98 -36.85 10.41
CA VAL A 23 -0.01 -37.93 10.29
C VAL A 23 0.53 -39.21 10.89
N LYS A 24 -0.29 -40.24 11.12
CA LYS A 24 0.10 -41.52 11.73
C LYS A 24 1.31 -42.18 11.05
N GLY A 25 1.43 -42.08 9.72
CA GLY A 25 2.51 -42.66 8.93
C GLY A 25 3.68 -41.71 8.59
N GLY A 26 3.74 -40.51 9.18
CA GLY A 26 4.85 -39.55 8.89
C GLY A 26 4.41 -38.11 8.72
N ARG A 27 5.12 -37.38 7.84
CA ARG A 27 4.91 -35.94 7.66
C ARG A 27 4.51 -35.63 6.23
N ARG A 28 3.40 -34.92 6.02
CA ARG A 28 2.99 -34.40 4.72
C ARG A 28 3.39 -32.91 4.62
N PHE A 29 4.11 -32.57 3.57
CA PHE A 29 4.61 -31.22 3.34
C PHE A 29 3.68 -30.45 2.40
N ARG A 30 3.56 -29.14 2.62
CA ARG A 30 2.93 -28.17 1.73
C ARG A 30 3.72 -26.87 1.77
N PHE A 31 3.52 -26.02 0.75
CA PHE A 31 4.12 -24.70 0.69
C PHE A 31 3.07 -23.64 1.02
N ARG A 32 3.45 -22.68 1.87
CA ARG A 32 2.63 -21.52 2.17
C ARG A 32 3.29 -20.29 1.56
N ALA A 33 2.62 -19.66 0.57
CA ALA A 33 3.03 -18.41 0.00
C ALA A 33 2.24 -17.25 0.62
N THR A 34 2.95 -16.17 0.95
CA THR A 34 2.37 -14.88 1.35
C THR A 34 2.86 -13.84 0.36
N LEU A 35 1.95 -13.19 -0.35
CA LEU A 35 2.29 -12.18 -1.35
C LEU A 35 1.42 -10.94 -1.25
N VAL A 36 1.87 -9.88 -1.87
CA VAL A 36 1.12 -8.64 -2.07
C VAL A 36 1.07 -8.34 -3.56
N ILE A 37 -0.05 -7.83 -4.02
CA ILE A 37 -0.25 -7.36 -5.38
C ILE A 37 -0.64 -5.89 -5.38
N GLY A 38 -0.34 -5.18 -6.47
CA GLY A 38 -0.74 -3.79 -6.65
C GLY A 38 -0.56 -3.31 -8.08
N ASN A 39 -1.20 -2.21 -8.40
CA ASN A 39 -1.16 -1.61 -9.74
C ASN A 39 -0.32 -0.35 -9.82
N ARG A 40 0.36 0.04 -8.74
CA ARG A 40 1.08 1.33 -8.59
C ARG A 40 0.22 2.58 -8.83
N LYS A 41 -1.09 2.43 -8.79
CA LYS A 41 -2.08 3.50 -8.99
C LYS A 41 -3.09 3.57 -7.84
N GLY A 42 -2.65 3.28 -6.62
CA GLY A 42 -3.49 3.36 -5.43
C GLY A 42 -4.26 2.08 -5.09
N LYS A 43 -4.11 0.97 -5.82
CA LYS A 43 -4.72 -0.32 -5.45
C LYS A 43 -3.67 -1.29 -4.95
N VAL A 44 -3.93 -1.92 -3.81
CA VAL A 44 -3.06 -2.92 -3.20
C VAL A 44 -3.90 -4.00 -2.52
N GLY A 45 -3.43 -5.24 -2.53
CA GLY A 45 -4.08 -6.35 -1.87
C GLY A 45 -3.06 -7.37 -1.37
N GLY A 46 -3.38 -8.05 -0.28
CA GLY A 46 -2.54 -9.11 0.28
C GLY A 46 -3.25 -10.45 0.29
N GLY A 47 -2.54 -11.51 -0.08
CA GLY A 47 -3.06 -12.86 -0.11
C GLY A 47 -2.13 -13.88 0.52
N VAL A 48 -2.72 -14.94 1.06
CA VAL A 48 -2.01 -16.06 1.69
C VAL A 48 -2.68 -17.36 1.29
N ALA A 49 -1.91 -18.27 0.71
CA ALA A 49 -2.44 -19.59 0.39
C ALA A 49 -1.40 -20.69 0.64
N LYS A 50 -1.92 -21.93 0.67
CA LYS A 50 -1.13 -23.15 0.75
C LYS A 50 -1.35 -23.98 -0.51
N GLY A 51 -0.28 -24.53 -1.06
CA GLY A 51 -0.31 -25.43 -2.22
C GLY A 51 0.50 -26.69 -1.99
N SER A 52 0.33 -27.67 -2.85
CA SER A 52 1.17 -28.87 -2.93
C SER A 52 2.56 -28.52 -3.46
N ASP A 53 2.59 -27.58 -4.40
CA ASP A 53 3.80 -27.05 -5.01
C ASP A 53 3.91 -25.54 -4.79
N VAL A 54 5.10 -24.98 -5.03
CA VAL A 54 5.38 -23.55 -4.85
C VAL A 54 4.57 -22.70 -5.83
N SER A 55 4.54 -23.10 -7.11
CA SER A 55 3.77 -22.41 -8.16
C SER A 55 2.28 -22.39 -7.86
N ASP A 56 1.71 -23.53 -7.44
CA ASP A 56 0.31 -23.64 -7.03
C ASP A 56 -0.01 -22.73 -5.82
N ALA A 57 0.89 -22.71 -4.81
CA ALA A 57 0.74 -21.84 -3.65
C ALA A 57 0.74 -20.35 -4.02
N ILE A 58 1.63 -19.93 -4.94
CA ILE A 58 1.73 -18.55 -5.41
C ILE A 58 0.47 -18.16 -6.19
N GLN A 59 0.01 -19.01 -7.11
CA GLN A 59 -1.17 -18.73 -7.92
C GLN A 59 -2.45 -18.64 -7.07
N LYS A 60 -2.61 -19.52 -6.09
CA LYS A 60 -3.71 -19.45 -5.12
C LYS A 60 -3.64 -18.19 -4.26
N ALA A 61 -2.45 -17.83 -3.78
CA ALA A 61 -2.26 -16.61 -3.01
C ALA A 61 -2.51 -15.34 -3.85
N PHE A 62 -2.18 -15.35 -5.14
CA PHE A 62 -2.50 -14.26 -6.06
C PHE A 62 -4.01 -14.09 -6.25
N ASN A 63 -4.75 -15.19 -6.41
CA ASN A 63 -6.21 -15.17 -6.51
C ASN A 63 -6.88 -14.71 -5.20
N ASP A 64 -6.31 -15.08 -4.05
CA ASP A 64 -6.74 -14.59 -2.74
C ASP A 64 -6.48 -13.09 -2.59
N ALA A 65 -5.30 -12.62 -3.01
CA ALA A 65 -4.94 -11.20 -2.98
C ALA A 65 -5.86 -10.34 -3.89
N LYS A 66 -6.29 -10.86 -5.04
CA LYS A 66 -7.27 -10.19 -5.92
C LYS A 66 -8.63 -9.96 -5.24
N LYS A 67 -9.07 -10.89 -4.39
CA LYS A 67 -10.32 -10.74 -3.62
C LYS A 67 -10.20 -9.66 -2.53
N ASN A 68 -8.99 -9.46 -2.01
CA ASN A 68 -8.68 -8.53 -0.92
C ASN A 68 -8.09 -7.20 -1.43
N LEU A 69 -8.38 -6.80 -2.68
CA LEU A 69 -7.91 -5.53 -3.23
C LEU A 69 -8.62 -4.36 -2.56
N VAL A 70 -7.83 -3.37 -2.17
CA VAL A 70 -8.26 -2.13 -1.55
C VAL A 70 -7.76 -0.95 -2.34
N THR A 71 -8.61 0.07 -2.51
CA THR A 71 -8.25 1.33 -3.15
C THR A 71 -7.95 2.38 -2.08
N ILE A 72 -6.82 3.06 -2.19
CA ILE A 72 -6.31 4.05 -1.25
C ILE A 72 -6.05 5.34 -2.01
N GLN A 73 -6.53 6.47 -1.46
CA GLN A 73 -6.28 7.79 -2.02
C GLN A 73 -4.91 8.30 -1.58
N LEU A 74 -4.05 8.61 -2.55
CA LEU A 74 -2.71 9.15 -2.32
C LEU A 74 -2.72 10.68 -2.45
N ALA A 75 -1.80 11.33 -1.74
CA ALA A 75 -1.55 12.76 -1.83
C ALA A 75 -0.29 13.01 -2.71
N GLY A 76 -0.46 12.92 -4.03
CA GLY A 76 0.66 13.03 -4.97
C GLY A 76 1.64 11.88 -4.85
N SER A 77 2.91 12.16 -4.54
CA SER A 77 3.98 11.17 -4.40
C SER A 77 4.01 10.47 -3.02
N THR A 78 3.25 10.99 -2.03
CA THR A 78 3.30 10.56 -0.62
C THR A 78 1.91 10.33 -0.03
N ILE A 79 1.84 10.13 1.29
CA ILE A 79 0.60 9.99 2.07
C ILE A 79 0.16 11.34 2.65
N SER A 80 -1.14 11.51 2.95
CA SER A 80 -1.73 12.79 3.39
C SER A 80 -1.30 13.24 4.78
N HIS A 81 -1.05 12.33 5.72
CA HIS A 81 -0.65 12.64 7.10
C HIS A 81 0.03 11.45 7.79
N ASP A 82 0.63 11.72 8.94
CA ASP A 82 1.20 10.69 9.82
C ASP A 82 0.12 9.74 10.31
N ILE A 83 0.40 8.45 10.28
CA ILE A 83 -0.52 7.45 10.76
C ILE A 83 0.18 6.28 11.44
N ALA A 84 -0.43 5.78 12.50
CA ALA A 84 -0.02 4.56 13.17
C ALA A 84 -1.18 3.55 13.20
N ALA A 85 -0.88 2.28 13.00
CA ALA A 85 -1.85 1.22 13.17
C ALA A 85 -1.23 0.02 13.89
N LYS A 86 -2.13 -0.76 14.52
CA LYS A 86 -1.80 -1.99 15.24
C LYS A 86 -2.75 -3.11 14.81
N LEU A 87 -2.21 -4.31 14.69
CA LEU A 87 -2.96 -5.54 14.48
C LEU A 87 -2.26 -6.68 15.24
N GLY A 88 -2.90 -7.17 16.30
CA GLY A 88 -2.25 -8.09 17.22
C GLY A 88 -1.00 -7.46 17.82
N SER A 89 0.13 -8.17 17.75
CA SER A 89 1.43 -7.73 18.26
C SER A 89 2.22 -6.85 17.27
N ALA A 90 1.82 -6.76 15.99
CA ALA A 90 2.49 -5.92 15.00
C ALA A 90 1.96 -4.48 15.07
N ARG A 91 2.86 -3.50 14.97
CA ARG A 91 2.58 -2.07 14.91
C ARG A 91 3.40 -1.44 13.81
N VAL A 92 2.81 -0.55 13.04
CA VAL A 92 3.51 0.21 11.98
C VAL A 92 3.18 1.68 12.12
N ILE A 93 4.19 2.53 11.95
CA ILE A 93 4.07 3.98 11.85
C ILE A 93 4.49 4.36 10.44
N LEU A 94 3.66 5.16 9.76
CA LEU A 94 3.90 5.72 8.44
C LEU A 94 3.91 7.24 8.56
N LYS A 95 4.90 7.89 7.98
CA LYS A 95 5.04 9.34 7.93
C LYS A 95 5.24 9.81 6.50
N PRO A 96 4.59 10.88 6.05
CA PRO A 96 4.87 11.47 4.75
C PRO A 96 6.33 11.95 4.70
N ALA A 97 6.88 11.95 3.49
CA ALA A 97 8.23 12.44 3.24
C ALA A 97 8.21 13.49 2.13
N SER A 98 9.19 14.37 2.12
CA SER A 98 9.43 15.33 1.04
C SER A 98 9.74 14.60 -0.27
N GLU A 99 9.43 15.21 -1.39
CA GLU A 99 9.76 14.68 -2.72
C GLU A 99 11.25 14.39 -2.87
N GLY A 100 11.57 13.27 -3.51
CA GLY A 100 12.93 12.82 -3.73
C GLY A 100 13.57 12.04 -2.58
N ARG A 101 12.93 11.91 -1.42
CA ARG A 101 13.46 11.14 -0.29
C ARG A 101 13.41 9.62 -0.50
N GLY A 102 12.50 9.16 -1.33
CA GLY A 102 12.29 7.76 -1.60
C GLY A 102 11.58 6.98 -0.49
N ILE A 103 11.53 5.66 -0.63
CA ILE A 103 10.88 4.76 0.32
C ILE A 103 11.86 4.31 1.39
N ILE A 104 11.73 4.83 2.61
CA ILE A 104 12.49 4.40 3.80
C ILE A 104 11.57 3.52 4.65
N ALA A 105 11.63 2.20 4.43
CA ALA A 105 10.71 1.24 5.02
C ALA A 105 11.33 -0.13 5.22
N GLY A 106 10.85 -0.88 6.22
CA GLY A 106 11.14 -2.31 6.38
C GLY A 106 10.60 -3.16 5.22
N GLY A 107 11.18 -4.34 4.98
CA GLY A 107 10.93 -5.15 3.76
C GLY A 107 9.46 -5.37 3.42
N ALA A 108 8.63 -5.79 4.37
CA ALA A 108 7.20 -6.02 4.14
C ALA A 108 6.44 -4.71 3.88
N VAL A 109 6.71 -3.64 4.65
CA VAL A 109 6.10 -2.31 4.46
C VAL A 109 6.52 -1.74 3.11
N ARG A 110 7.83 -1.79 2.78
CA ARG A 110 8.36 -1.32 1.49
C ARG A 110 7.66 -2.00 0.31
N SER A 111 7.42 -3.31 0.39
CA SER A 111 6.74 -4.06 -0.67
C SER A 111 5.30 -3.58 -0.88
N VAL A 112 4.54 -3.37 0.20
CA VAL A 112 3.15 -2.86 0.14
C VAL A 112 3.11 -1.45 -0.45
N VAL A 113 3.94 -0.54 0.06
CA VAL A 113 3.96 0.88 -0.34
C VAL A 113 4.45 1.05 -1.79
N HIS A 114 5.46 0.29 -2.20
CA HIS A 114 5.96 0.29 -3.58
C HIS A 114 4.88 -0.17 -4.58
N LEU A 115 4.16 -1.26 -4.28
CA LEU A 115 3.08 -1.77 -5.13
C LEU A 115 1.84 -0.86 -5.13
N LEU A 116 1.64 -0.07 -4.09
CA LEU A 116 0.61 0.96 -4.03
C LEU A 116 0.93 2.15 -4.97
N GLY A 117 2.22 2.44 -5.21
CA GLY A 117 2.68 3.52 -6.07
C GLY A 117 3.14 4.78 -5.32
N VAL A 118 3.32 4.71 -3.99
CA VAL A 118 3.92 5.80 -3.22
C VAL A 118 5.42 5.86 -3.53
N LYS A 119 5.94 7.06 -3.77
CA LYS A 119 7.35 7.30 -4.07
C LYS A 119 8.15 7.71 -2.83
N ASP A 120 7.56 8.54 -1.97
CA ASP A 120 8.25 9.17 -0.83
C ASP A 120 7.51 8.89 0.46
N ILE A 121 8.11 8.09 1.35
CA ILE A 121 7.54 7.73 2.65
C ILE A 121 8.61 7.27 3.62
N VAL A 122 8.44 7.60 4.88
CA VAL A 122 9.24 7.06 5.99
C VAL A 122 8.36 6.18 6.86
N SER A 123 8.83 4.99 7.20
CA SER A 123 8.10 4.07 8.06
C SER A 123 8.98 3.34 9.04
N LYS A 124 8.37 2.94 10.16
CA LYS A 124 8.99 2.04 11.14
C LYS A 124 7.99 0.95 11.53
N SER A 125 8.44 -0.28 11.41
CA SER A 125 7.74 -1.44 11.97
C SER A 125 8.18 -1.64 13.42
N LEU A 126 7.22 -1.80 14.32
CA LEU A 126 7.39 -1.98 15.75
C LEU A 126 6.65 -3.26 16.19
N GLY A 127 7.14 -3.91 17.25
CA GLY A 127 6.55 -5.16 17.74
C GLY A 127 6.94 -6.36 16.88
N ALA A 128 5.98 -7.20 16.50
CA ALA A 128 6.26 -8.44 15.78
C ALA A 128 6.84 -8.21 14.39
N SER A 129 7.87 -8.98 14.05
CA SER A 129 8.57 -8.95 12.76
C SER A 129 7.95 -9.85 11.68
N ASN A 130 6.83 -10.55 11.96
CA ASN A 130 6.18 -11.45 11.02
C ASN A 130 5.72 -10.67 9.76
N PRO A 131 6.26 -10.97 8.56
CA PRO A 131 5.98 -10.23 7.33
C PRO A 131 4.49 -10.17 6.97
N LEU A 132 3.73 -11.23 7.24
CA LEU A 132 2.29 -11.26 6.99
C LEU A 132 1.54 -10.24 7.86
N ASN A 133 1.83 -10.23 9.16
CA ASN A 133 1.16 -9.31 10.10
C ASN A 133 1.55 -7.86 9.80
N VAL A 134 2.82 -7.61 9.53
CA VAL A 134 3.32 -6.28 9.15
C VAL A 134 2.64 -5.78 7.88
N ALA A 135 2.51 -6.61 6.83
CA ALA A 135 1.80 -6.24 5.60
C ALA A 135 0.32 -5.91 5.86
N ARG A 136 -0.39 -6.75 6.64
CA ARG A 136 -1.80 -6.50 7.01
C ARG A 136 -1.97 -5.21 7.81
N VAL A 137 -1.07 -4.94 8.77
CA VAL A 137 -1.09 -3.67 9.53
C VAL A 137 -0.86 -2.48 8.61
N THR A 138 0.06 -2.60 7.65
CA THR A 138 0.35 -1.53 6.68
C THR A 138 -0.88 -1.21 5.83
N VAL A 139 -1.55 -2.22 5.29
CA VAL A 139 -2.81 -2.01 4.54
C VAL A 139 -3.88 -1.39 5.44
N LYS A 140 -4.02 -1.85 6.69
CA LYS A 140 -4.95 -1.28 7.66
C LYS A 140 -4.61 0.18 8.01
N ALA A 141 -3.33 0.54 8.10
CA ALA A 141 -2.89 1.93 8.30
C ALA A 141 -3.28 2.80 7.11
N LEU A 142 -3.00 2.34 5.91
CA LEU A 142 -3.30 3.06 4.67
C LEU A 142 -4.81 3.26 4.45
N LEU A 143 -5.65 2.30 4.86
CA LEU A 143 -7.11 2.43 4.84
C LEU A 143 -7.66 3.52 5.76
N LYS A 144 -6.95 3.80 6.84
CA LYS A 144 -7.34 4.83 7.82
C LYS A 144 -6.91 6.25 7.39
N LEU A 145 -6.19 6.39 6.28
CA LEU A 145 -5.82 7.71 5.78
C LEU A 145 -7.06 8.51 5.40
N LYS A 146 -7.12 9.75 5.89
CA LYS A 146 -8.12 10.73 5.45
C LYS A 146 -7.74 11.25 4.07
N ALA A 147 -8.75 11.55 3.27
CA ALA A 147 -8.54 12.17 1.97
C ALA A 147 -7.67 13.43 2.09
N PRO A 148 -6.75 13.68 1.17
CA PRO A 148 -5.93 14.88 1.20
C PRO A 148 -6.83 16.10 1.10
N ARG A 149 -6.67 17.08 2.01
CA ARG A 149 -7.31 18.37 1.88
C ARG A 149 -6.77 19.03 0.62
N LYS A 150 -7.64 19.40 -0.31
CA LYS A 150 -7.23 20.27 -1.42
C LYS A 150 -6.63 21.54 -0.81
N LYS A 151 -5.36 21.82 -1.06
CA LYS A 151 -4.82 23.15 -0.81
C LYS A 151 -5.62 24.08 -1.75
N LEU A 152 -6.39 24.98 -1.18
CA LEU A 152 -6.92 26.12 -1.93
C LEU A 152 -5.68 26.91 -2.35
N THR A 153 -5.37 26.88 -3.63
CA THR A 153 -4.40 27.80 -4.22
C THR A 153 -5.04 29.18 -4.09
N ASN A 154 -4.32 30.10 -3.45
CA ASN A 154 -4.72 31.49 -3.19
C ASN A 154 -4.77 32.35 -4.47
N ASP A 155 -5.10 31.78 -5.63
CA ASP A 155 -5.15 32.50 -6.91
C ASP A 155 -6.54 33.06 -7.24
N GLN A 156 -7.43 33.13 -6.24
CA GLN A 156 -8.72 33.84 -6.37
C GLN A 156 -8.89 34.80 -5.19
N GLN A 157 -7.99 35.76 -5.06
CA GLN A 157 -8.38 37.03 -4.43
C GLN A 157 -9.13 37.83 -5.49
N PRO A 158 -10.43 38.14 -5.29
CA PRO A 158 -11.09 39.12 -6.11
C PRO A 158 -10.35 40.45 -5.91
N THR A 159 -9.79 41.00 -6.98
CA THR A 159 -9.26 42.36 -7.04
C THR A 159 -10.44 43.30 -6.81
N THR A 160 -10.64 43.70 -5.55
CA THR A 160 -11.46 44.87 -5.21
C THR A 160 -10.69 46.14 -5.63
N ASN A 161 -10.82 46.51 -6.88
CA ASN A 161 -10.43 47.84 -7.36
C ASN A 161 -11.26 48.15 -8.62
N ASP A 162 -12.55 48.41 -8.44
CA ASP A 162 -13.33 49.17 -9.44
C ASP A 162 -14.58 49.75 -8.79
N GLN A 163 -14.39 50.64 -7.78
CA GLN A 163 -15.43 51.56 -7.33
C GLN A 163 -14.78 52.88 -6.88
N SER A 164 -14.31 53.65 -7.83
CA SER A 164 -14.08 55.10 -7.62
C SER A 164 -13.81 55.81 -8.96
N LYS A 165 -14.83 55.87 -9.86
CA LYS A 165 -14.87 56.83 -10.96
C LYS A 165 -16.29 56.93 -11.49
N GLU A 166 -17.23 57.37 -10.71
CA GLU A 166 -18.48 57.93 -11.19
C GLU A 166 -19.08 58.80 -10.09
N GLU A 167 -18.52 59.97 -9.88
CA GLU A 167 -19.18 61.12 -9.27
C GLU A 167 -18.27 62.35 -9.47
N VAL A 168 -18.32 62.98 -10.63
CA VAL A 168 -18.15 64.42 -10.84
C VAL A 168 -18.54 64.70 -12.30
N LYS A 169 -19.81 65.02 -12.50
CA LYS A 169 -20.27 65.92 -13.59
C LYS A 169 -21.75 66.29 -13.33
N VAL A 170 -21.98 67.38 -12.63
CA VAL A 170 -22.92 68.47 -13.01
C VAL A 170 -22.39 69.69 -12.36
#